data_49e8971e92c23c490bd11583ea66ac9c
#
_entry.id   49e8971e92c23c490bd11583ea66ac9c
#
_cell.length_a   1.000
_cell.length_b   1.000
_cell.length_c   1.000
_cell.angle_alpha   90.00
_cell.angle_beta   90.00
_cell.angle_gamma   90.00
#
_symmetry.space_group_name_H-M   'P 1'
#
loop_
_entity.id
_entity.type
_entity.pdbx_description
1 polymer ?
#
loop_
_entity_poly.entity_id
_entity_poly.type
_entity_poly.pdbx_seq_one_letter_code
_entity_poly.pdbx_strand_id
1 'polypeptide(L)'
;IDQFKSVLVIPLLYGYRIIGRLHLFNPSPEALVPESMRRIMCLSTESAIALSQAMESRNIDRRAHLDELTGLLSRGTWLQRLEQEIHRSRRQSSSLAVILVDIDFFKVYNDTYGHQTGDQILQMLAGLFQESLRDVDSAGRYGGDEFVLLLPDTDLNGAILVANRILQEVRQLELGDN
;
A
#
# COMPACT_ATOMS: atom_id res chain seq x y z
N ILE A 1 -15.27 10.59 -35.16
CA ILE A 1 -14.06 11.49 -35.23
C ILE A 1 -14.29 12.59 -36.25
N ASP A 2 -15.26 12.43 -37.16
CA ASP A 2 -15.53 13.39 -38.28
C ASP A 2 -16.21 14.72 -37.87
N GLN A 3 -16.41 14.98 -36.59
CA GLN A 3 -17.05 16.23 -36.10
C GLN A 3 -16.05 17.31 -35.71
N PHE A 4 -14.75 17.03 -35.64
CA PHE A 4 -13.72 17.99 -35.21
C PHE A 4 -12.81 18.38 -36.35
N LYS A 5 -12.62 19.69 -36.55
CA LYS A 5 -11.82 20.27 -37.65
C LYS A 5 -10.41 20.71 -37.20
N SER A 6 -10.19 20.82 -35.89
CA SER A 6 -8.88 21.14 -35.34
C SER A 6 -8.63 20.39 -34.01
N VAL A 7 -7.36 20.10 -33.78
CA VAL A 7 -6.88 19.48 -32.54
C VAL A 7 -5.68 20.28 -32.05
N LEU A 8 -5.71 20.64 -30.75
CA LEU A 8 -4.57 21.23 -30.07
C LEU A 8 -4.09 20.26 -29.00
N VAL A 9 -2.81 19.94 -29.01
CA VAL A 9 -2.18 19.09 -28.00
C VAL A 9 -1.17 19.92 -27.21
N ILE A 10 -1.38 20.01 -25.89
CA ILE A 10 -0.53 20.78 -24.99
C ILE A 10 0.11 19.82 -23.99
N PRO A 11 1.45 19.78 -23.88
CA PRO A 11 2.11 18.98 -22.84
C PRO A 11 1.87 19.61 -21.46
N LEU A 12 1.56 18.77 -20.48
CA LEU A 12 1.52 19.14 -19.08
C LEU A 12 2.94 18.98 -18.51
N LEU A 13 3.62 20.11 -18.28
CA LEU A 13 5.00 20.15 -17.83
C LEU A 13 5.08 20.42 -16.33
N TYR A 14 5.85 19.61 -15.61
CA TYR A 14 6.27 19.87 -14.25
C TYR A 14 7.80 19.86 -14.18
N GLY A 15 8.41 21.03 -13.98
CA GLY A 15 9.84 21.22 -14.19
C GLY A 15 10.21 20.92 -15.66
N TYR A 16 11.16 19.99 -15.84
CA TYR A 16 11.62 19.56 -17.17
C TYR A 16 10.98 18.25 -17.66
N ARG A 17 9.94 17.73 -16.98
CA ARG A 17 9.30 16.46 -17.31
C ARG A 17 7.89 16.65 -17.83
N ILE A 18 7.55 15.94 -18.90
CA ILE A 18 6.16 15.84 -19.39
C ILE A 18 5.46 14.79 -18.52
N ILE A 19 4.45 15.21 -17.75
CA ILE A 19 3.66 14.33 -16.86
C ILE A 19 2.30 13.95 -17.46
N GLY A 20 1.92 14.60 -18.56
CA GLY A 20 0.66 14.34 -19.25
C GLY A 20 0.52 15.17 -20.52
N ARG A 21 -0.61 15.02 -21.19
CA ARG A 21 -0.97 15.79 -22.38
C ARG A 21 -2.44 16.18 -22.31
N LEU A 22 -2.76 17.45 -22.61
CA LEU A 22 -4.11 17.95 -22.77
C LEU A 22 -4.44 17.95 -24.25
N HIS A 23 -5.53 17.27 -24.64
CA HIS A 23 -6.03 17.25 -26.01
C HIS A 23 -7.32 18.05 -26.08
N LEU A 24 -7.34 19.07 -26.90
CA LEU A 24 -8.51 19.91 -27.16
C LEU A 24 -8.98 19.71 -28.60
N PHE A 25 -10.23 19.35 -28.75
CA PHE A 25 -10.88 19.12 -30.03
C PHE A 25 -11.87 20.23 -30.29
N ASN A 26 -11.84 20.86 -31.48
CA ASN A 26 -12.74 21.93 -31.83
C ASN A 26 -13.41 21.67 -33.20
N PRO A 27 -14.74 21.90 -33.33
CA PRO A 27 -15.45 21.79 -34.59
C PRO A 27 -15.11 22.94 -35.56
N SER A 28 -14.55 24.07 -35.09
CA SER A 28 -14.12 25.21 -35.93
C SER A 28 -12.60 25.35 -35.93
N PRO A 29 -11.95 25.54 -37.10
CA PRO A 29 -10.51 25.78 -37.17
C PRO A 29 -10.10 27.15 -36.63
N GLU A 30 -11.04 28.13 -36.57
CA GLU A 30 -10.76 29.51 -36.20
C GLU A 30 -10.87 29.82 -34.71
N ALA A 31 -11.23 28.83 -33.88
CA ALA A 31 -11.46 29.03 -32.44
C ALA A 31 -10.20 29.17 -31.59
N LEU A 32 -9.02 28.91 -32.16
CA LEU A 32 -7.73 29.01 -31.48
C LEU A 32 -7.09 30.38 -31.65
N VAL A 33 -7.76 31.41 -31.11
CA VAL A 33 -7.22 32.78 -31.10
C VAL A 33 -6.16 32.96 -30.00
N PRO A 34 -5.23 33.93 -30.13
CA PRO A 34 -4.13 34.12 -29.18
C PRO A 34 -4.56 34.23 -27.70
N GLU A 35 -5.72 34.83 -27.45
CA GLU A 35 -6.25 34.98 -26.10
C GLU A 35 -6.73 33.66 -25.53
N SER A 36 -7.43 32.83 -26.32
CA SER A 36 -7.82 31.48 -25.94
C SER A 36 -6.60 30.63 -25.65
N MET A 37 -5.55 30.70 -26.45
CA MET A 37 -4.28 30.01 -26.26
C MET A 37 -3.64 30.36 -24.93
N ARG A 38 -3.63 31.66 -24.56
CA ARG A 38 -3.05 32.11 -23.30
C ARG A 38 -3.78 31.52 -22.08
N ARG A 39 -5.12 31.53 -22.12
CA ARG A 39 -5.96 30.92 -21.06
C ARG A 39 -5.75 29.42 -20.97
N ILE A 40 -5.66 28.74 -22.09
CA ILE A 40 -5.41 27.28 -22.14
C ILE A 40 -4.02 26.94 -21.59
N MET A 41 -3.00 27.77 -21.91
CA MET A 41 -1.64 27.57 -21.35
C MET A 41 -1.62 27.77 -19.82
N CYS A 42 -2.32 28.77 -19.27
CA CYS A 42 -2.44 28.93 -17.82
C CYS A 42 -3.11 27.71 -17.20
N LEU A 43 -4.25 27.25 -17.74
CA LEU A 43 -4.95 26.06 -17.25
C LEU A 43 -4.09 24.80 -17.34
N SER A 44 -3.28 24.64 -18.40
CA SER A 44 -2.38 23.50 -18.52
C SER A 44 -1.30 23.50 -17.47
N THR A 45 -0.77 24.67 -17.09
CA THR A 45 0.22 24.80 -16.01
C THR A 45 -0.38 24.51 -14.66
N GLU A 46 -1.56 25.06 -14.34
CA GLU A 46 -2.27 24.77 -13.10
C GLU A 46 -2.64 23.28 -13.00
N SER A 47 -3.11 22.70 -14.11
CA SER A 47 -3.42 21.26 -14.18
C SER A 47 -2.18 20.39 -13.99
N ALA A 48 -1.03 20.80 -14.53
CA ALA A 48 0.23 20.09 -14.33
C ALA A 48 0.67 20.10 -12.87
N ILE A 49 0.55 21.25 -12.18
CA ILE A 49 0.87 21.38 -10.75
C ILE A 49 -0.06 20.49 -9.92
N ALA A 50 -1.37 20.59 -10.13
CA ALA A 50 -2.37 19.80 -9.40
C ALA A 50 -2.17 18.29 -9.64
N LEU A 51 -1.89 17.87 -10.87
CA LEU A 51 -1.63 16.48 -11.20
C LEU A 51 -0.34 15.97 -10.56
N SER A 52 0.73 16.80 -10.58
CA SER A 52 1.98 16.43 -9.89
C SER A 52 1.80 16.26 -8.40
N GLN A 53 1.10 17.17 -7.73
CA GLN A 53 0.79 17.07 -6.30
C GLN A 53 -0.05 15.82 -5.99
N ALA A 54 -1.04 15.51 -6.83
CA ALA A 54 -1.84 14.30 -6.67
C ALA A 54 -1.01 13.02 -6.89
N MET A 55 -0.05 13.04 -7.82
CA MET A 55 0.86 11.91 -8.06
C MET A 55 1.88 11.76 -6.91
N GLU A 56 2.40 12.86 -6.37
CA GLU A 56 3.27 12.83 -5.19
C GLU A 56 2.53 12.34 -3.95
N SER A 57 1.30 12.80 -3.72
CA SER A 57 0.45 12.31 -2.63
C SER A 57 0.21 10.79 -2.77
N ARG A 58 -0.10 10.30 -3.98
CA ARG A 58 -0.27 8.86 -4.23
C ARG A 58 1.04 8.06 -4.08
N ASN A 59 2.20 8.66 -4.35
CA ASN A 59 3.49 8.02 -4.14
C ASN A 59 3.87 7.96 -2.65
N ILE A 60 3.52 9.00 -1.89
CA ILE A 60 3.63 8.99 -0.42
C ILE A 60 2.69 7.92 0.16
N ASP A 61 1.44 7.85 -0.31
CA ASP A 61 0.51 6.79 0.06
C ASP A 61 1.03 5.39 -0.30
N ARG A 62 1.64 5.21 -1.49
CA ARG A 62 2.24 3.92 -1.88
C ARG A 62 3.44 3.53 -1.03
N ARG A 63 4.27 4.48 -0.61
CA ARG A 63 5.38 4.22 0.34
C ARG A 63 4.88 3.99 1.76
N ALA A 64 3.72 4.55 2.11
CA ALA A 64 3.03 4.31 3.39
C ALA A 64 2.26 2.98 3.43
N HIS A 65 2.17 2.21 2.32
CA HIS A 65 1.42 0.94 2.28
C HIS A 65 2.13 -0.21 2.97
N LEU A 66 3.46 -0.18 2.99
CA LEU A 66 4.28 -1.19 3.65
C LEU A 66 5.05 -0.57 4.81
N ASP A 67 5.31 -1.37 5.83
CA ASP A 67 6.25 -1.05 6.88
C ASP A 67 7.68 -1.17 6.33
N GLU A 68 8.48 -0.11 6.46
CA GLU A 68 9.82 -0.02 5.85
C GLU A 68 10.81 -1.05 6.40
N LEU A 69 10.64 -1.48 7.66
CA LEU A 69 11.52 -2.45 8.29
C LEU A 69 11.18 -3.87 7.87
N THR A 70 9.89 -4.22 7.89
CA THR A 70 9.44 -5.61 7.74
C THR A 70 8.92 -5.96 6.35
N GLY A 71 8.61 -4.95 5.52
CA GLY A 71 7.98 -5.16 4.20
C GLY A 71 6.54 -5.68 4.24
N LEU A 72 5.96 -5.84 5.44
CA LEU A 72 4.55 -6.17 5.62
C LEU A 72 3.66 -4.95 5.42
N LEU A 73 2.34 -5.16 5.35
CA LEU A 73 1.41 -4.03 5.30
C LEU A 73 1.59 -3.11 6.51
N SER A 74 1.62 -1.80 6.27
CA SER A 74 1.55 -0.84 7.35
C SER A 74 0.20 -0.93 8.06
N ARG A 75 0.12 -0.49 9.32
CA ARG A 75 -1.11 -0.46 10.10
C ARG A 75 -2.28 0.16 9.34
N GLY A 76 -2.05 1.29 8.66
CA GLY A 76 -3.10 2.00 7.91
C GLY A 76 -3.62 1.17 6.74
N THR A 77 -2.73 0.58 5.97
CA THR A 77 -3.08 -0.27 4.83
C THR A 77 -3.78 -1.55 5.27
N TRP A 78 -3.30 -2.17 6.35
CA TRP A 78 -3.91 -3.37 6.89
C TRP A 78 -5.35 -3.12 7.37
N LEU A 79 -5.62 -1.98 8.06
CA LEU A 79 -6.97 -1.60 8.47
C LEU A 79 -7.91 -1.38 7.28
N GLN A 80 -7.43 -0.75 6.20
CA GLN A 80 -8.21 -0.59 4.97
C GLN A 80 -8.52 -1.96 4.33
N ARG A 81 -7.56 -2.87 4.34
CA ARG A 81 -7.76 -4.25 3.85
C ARG A 81 -8.79 -5.00 4.69
N LEU A 82 -8.70 -4.89 6.01
CA LEU A 82 -9.67 -5.48 6.94
C LEU A 82 -11.09 -5.00 6.64
N GLU A 83 -11.29 -3.70 6.47
CA GLU A 83 -12.61 -3.13 6.15
C GLU A 83 -13.16 -3.70 4.84
N GLN A 84 -12.33 -3.79 3.80
CA GLN A 84 -12.70 -4.38 2.51
C GLN A 84 -13.12 -5.84 2.65
N GLU A 85 -12.36 -6.66 3.41
CA GLU A 85 -12.65 -8.07 3.62
C GLU A 85 -13.89 -8.29 4.52
N ILE A 86 -14.16 -7.42 5.50
CA ILE A 86 -15.42 -7.43 6.26
C ILE A 86 -16.63 -7.21 5.33
N HIS A 87 -16.54 -6.24 4.42
CA HIS A 87 -17.61 -6.00 3.45
C HIS A 87 -17.76 -7.17 2.47
N ARG A 88 -16.67 -7.80 2.06
CA ARG A 88 -16.67 -8.96 1.17
C ARG A 88 -17.31 -10.17 1.87
N SER A 89 -16.86 -10.52 3.07
CA SER A 89 -17.33 -11.67 3.82
C SER A 89 -18.84 -11.57 4.11
N ARG A 90 -19.35 -10.36 4.44
CA ARG A 90 -20.78 -10.12 4.64
C ARG A 90 -21.59 -10.40 3.37
N ARG A 91 -21.10 -9.98 2.19
CA ARG A 91 -21.81 -10.22 0.91
C ARG A 91 -21.80 -11.69 0.50
N GLN A 92 -20.71 -12.39 0.82
CA GLN A 92 -20.53 -13.79 0.43
C GLN A 92 -21.00 -14.78 1.51
N SER A 93 -21.43 -14.27 2.70
CA SER A 93 -21.74 -15.07 3.86
C SER A 93 -20.60 -16.03 4.23
N SER A 94 -19.36 -15.59 4.05
CA SER A 94 -18.15 -16.34 4.37
C SER A 94 -17.56 -15.89 5.70
N SER A 95 -16.72 -16.75 6.30
CA SER A 95 -16.00 -16.47 7.54
C SER A 95 -14.81 -15.56 7.29
N LEU A 96 -14.43 -14.78 8.28
CA LEU A 96 -13.23 -13.94 8.27
C LEU A 96 -12.57 -14.05 9.65
N ALA A 97 -11.29 -14.35 9.68
CA ALA A 97 -10.54 -14.42 10.93
C ALA A 97 -9.41 -13.40 10.96
N VAL A 98 -9.08 -12.94 12.15
CA VAL A 98 -7.95 -12.06 12.46
C VAL A 98 -7.14 -12.70 13.57
N ILE A 99 -5.81 -12.73 13.41
CA ILE A 99 -4.88 -13.16 14.44
C ILE A 99 -4.05 -11.94 14.86
N LEU A 100 -4.02 -11.63 16.13
CA LEU A 100 -3.07 -10.71 16.73
C LEU A 100 -1.86 -11.50 17.23
N VAL A 101 -0.67 -10.98 16.94
CA VAL A 101 0.61 -11.54 17.38
C VAL A 101 1.42 -10.44 18.06
N ASP A 102 1.98 -10.76 19.21
CA ASP A 102 2.85 -9.88 19.99
C ASP A 102 4.11 -10.66 20.40
N ILE A 103 5.26 -9.97 20.46
CA ILE A 103 6.53 -10.60 20.84
C ILE A 103 6.74 -10.42 22.33
N ASP A 104 6.62 -11.50 23.08
CA ASP A 104 6.85 -11.50 24.52
C ASP A 104 8.23 -10.97 24.89
N PHE A 105 8.27 -10.01 25.82
CA PHE A 105 9.49 -9.41 26.34
C PHE A 105 10.40 -8.72 25.31
N PHE A 106 9.87 -8.29 24.16
CA PHE A 106 10.67 -7.68 23.09
C PHE A 106 11.49 -6.47 23.56
N LYS A 107 10.92 -5.64 24.43
CA LYS A 107 11.67 -4.52 25.05
C LYS A 107 12.89 -5.00 25.83
N VAL A 108 12.74 -6.05 26.65
CA VAL A 108 13.86 -6.61 27.44
C VAL A 108 14.92 -7.18 26.52
N TYR A 109 14.50 -7.80 25.42
CA TYR A 109 15.41 -8.29 24.38
C TYR A 109 16.23 -7.15 23.76
N ASN A 110 15.56 -6.06 23.35
CA ASN A 110 16.22 -4.87 22.79
C ASN A 110 17.21 -4.22 23.79
N ASP A 111 16.80 -4.12 25.06
CA ASP A 111 17.64 -3.54 26.10
C ASP A 111 18.90 -4.40 26.36
N THR A 112 18.84 -5.70 26.09
CA THR A 112 19.92 -6.66 26.31
C THR A 112 20.86 -6.77 25.09
N TYR A 113 20.28 -6.91 23.89
CA TYR A 113 21.03 -7.24 22.65
C TYR A 113 21.12 -6.10 21.65
N GLY A 114 20.45 -4.97 21.94
CA GLY A 114 20.43 -3.77 21.07
C GLY A 114 19.31 -3.81 20.04
N HIS A 115 18.91 -2.60 19.60
CA HIS A 115 17.80 -2.42 18.64
C HIS A 115 18.05 -3.07 17.28
N GLN A 116 19.30 -3.13 16.80
CA GLN A 116 19.60 -3.77 15.51
C GLN A 116 19.27 -5.27 15.52
N THR A 117 19.54 -5.96 16.63
CA THR A 117 19.20 -7.37 16.78
C THR A 117 17.68 -7.55 16.88
N GLY A 118 16.97 -6.64 17.57
CA GLY A 118 15.52 -6.61 17.58
C GLY A 118 14.91 -6.40 16.20
N ASP A 119 15.48 -5.50 15.38
CA ASP A 119 15.03 -5.28 14.00
C ASP A 119 15.20 -6.54 13.15
N GLN A 120 16.27 -7.32 13.34
CA GLN A 120 16.46 -8.60 12.66
C GLN A 120 15.38 -9.62 13.03
N ILE A 121 14.98 -9.70 14.32
CA ILE A 121 13.87 -10.56 14.74
C ILE A 121 12.57 -10.15 14.06
N LEU A 122 12.27 -8.85 14.01
CA LEU A 122 11.07 -8.35 13.36
C LEU A 122 11.04 -8.70 11.86
N GLN A 123 12.18 -8.59 11.17
CA GLN A 123 12.32 -8.96 9.76
C GLN A 123 12.17 -10.49 9.55
N MET A 124 12.77 -11.29 10.44
CA MET A 124 12.69 -12.75 10.39
C MET A 124 11.24 -13.24 10.58
N LEU A 125 10.53 -12.68 11.55
CA LEU A 125 9.11 -12.98 11.78
C LEU A 125 8.24 -12.56 10.59
N ALA A 126 8.54 -11.40 9.99
CA ALA A 126 7.83 -10.93 8.80
C ALA A 126 7.98 -11.89 7.63
N GLY A 127 9.20 -12.39 7.38
CA GLY A 127 9.47 -13.42 6.36
C GLY A 127 8.69 -14.71 6.64
N LEU A 128 8.70 -15.17 7.88
CA LEU A 128 7.96 -16.36 8.31
C LEU A 128 6.46 -16.20 8.08
N PHE A 129 5.87 -15.05 8.40
CA PHE A 129 4.45 -14.80 8.10
C PHE A 129 4.15 -14.84 6.62
N GLN A 130 5.01 -14.24 5.77
CA GLN A 130 4.82 -14.26 4.32
C GLN A 130 4.88 -15.68 3.74
N GLU A 131 5.77 -16.53 4.26
CA GLU A 131 5.90 -17.93 3.82
C GLU A 131 4.77 -18.82 4.34
N SER A 132 4.26 -18.53 5.54
CA SER A 132 3.21 -19.33 6.18
C SER A 132 1.80 -19.00 5.72
N LEU A 133 1.58 -17.86 5.07
CA LEU A 133 0.26 -17.40 4.64
C LEU A 133 -0.01 -17.73 3.16
N ARG A 134 -1.31 -17.82 2.81
CA ARG A 134 -1.76 -17.99 1.42
C ARG A 134 -1.76 -16.64 0.70
N ASP A 135 -1.80 -16.64 -0.63
CA ASP A 135 -1.88 -15.41 -1.46
C ASP A 135 -3.07 -14.52 -1.12
N VAL A 136 -4.19 -15.09 -0.64
CA VAL A 136 -5.40 -14.36 -0.23
C VAL A 136 -5.32 -13.77 1.18
N ASP A 137 -4.45 -14.33 2.02
CA ASP A 137 -4.21 -13.85 3.38
C ASP A 137 -3.34 -12.60 3.35
N SER A 138 -3.25 -11.89 4.45
CA SER A 138 -2.34 -10.74 4.54
C SER A 138 -1.81 -10.55 5.95
N ALA A 139 -0.53 -10.17 6.02
CA ALA A 139 0.13 -9.80 7.26
C ALA A 139 0.42 -8.31 7.29
N GLY A 140 0.35 -7.70 8.47
CA GLY A 140 0.68 -6.29 8.69
C GLY A 140 1.41 -6.10 10.01
N ARG A 141 2.24 -5.05 10.08
CA ARG A 141 2.81 -4.58 11.33
C ARG A 141 1.89 -3.55 11.94
N TYR A 142 1.33 -3.86 13.11
CA TYR A 142 0.33 -3.02 13.77
C TYR A 142 0.95 -2.02 14.74
N GLY A 143 2.04 -2.40 15.40
CA GLY A 143 2.80 -1.61 16.35
C GLY A 143 4.29 -1.91 16.29
N GLY A 144 5.03 -1.56 17.31
CA GLY A 144 6.47 -1.80 17.42
C GLY A 144 6.84 -3.28 17.27
N ASP A 145 6.22 -4.11 18.08
CA ASP A 145 6.39 -5.56 18.22
C ASP A 145 5.10 -6.34 17.96
N GLU A 146 4.04 -5.64 17.53
CA GLU A 146 2.73 -6.20 17.27
C GLU A 146 2.51 -6.44 15.77
N PHE A 147 2.03 -7.64 15.43
CA PHE A 147 1.66 -8.01 14.07
C PHE A 147 0.20 -8.46 14.01
N VAL A 148 -0.37 -8.36 12.82
CA VAL A 148 -1.76 -8.73 12.56
C VAL A 148 -1.85 -9.55 11.28
N LEU A 149 -2.60 -10.66 11.34
CA LEU A 149 -2.84 -11.52 10.19
C LEU A 149 -4.33 -11.48 9.86
N LEU A 150 -4.67 -11.37 8.60
CA LEU A 150 -6.03 -11.36 8.09
C LEU A 150 -6.23 -12.59 7.21
N LEU A 151 -7.21 -13.42 7.56
CA LEU A 151 -7.47 -14.72 6.96
C LEU A 151 -8.90 -14.73 6.38
N PRO A 152 -9.10 -14.34 5.12
CA PRO A 152 -10.37 -14.47 4.44
C PRO A 152 -10.81 -15.94 4.32
N ASP A 153 -12.13 -16.15 4.27
CA ASP A 153 -12.76 -17.47 4.11
C ASP A 153 -12.25 -18.52 5.13
N THR A 154 -11.92 -18.05 6.35
CA THR A 154 -11.35 -18.86 7.42
C THR A 154 -12.19 -18.73 8.69
N ASP A 155 -12.61 -19.85 9.26
CA ASP A 155 -13.33 -19.90 10.53
C ASP A 155 -12.36 -19.95 11.72
N LEU A 156 -12.90 -20.00 12.93
CA LEU A 156 -12.12 -20.06 14.16
C LEU A 156 -11.17 -21.26 14.20
N ASN A 157 -11.62 -22.43 13.77
CA ASN A 157 -10.80 -23.65 13.80
C ASN A 157 -9.64 -23.54 12.81
N GLY A 158 -9.91 -23.02 11.60
CA GLY A 158 -8.89 -22.73 10.61
C GLY A 158 -7.85 -21.71 11.10
N ALA A 159 -8.31 -20.64 11.78
CA ALA A 159 -7.41 -19.65 12.36
C ALA A 159 -6.51 -20.24 13.46
N ILE A 160 -7.05 -21.10 14.32
CA ILE A 160 -6.28 -21.80 15.36
C ILE A 160 -5.20 -22.70 14.73
N LEU A 161 -5.51 -23.38 13.62
CA LEU A 161 -4.52 -24.20 12.91
C LEU A 161 -3.38 -23.35 12.33
N VAL A 162 -3.70 -22.21 11.73
CA VAL A 162 -2.70 -21.26 11.22
C VAL A 162 -1.83 -20.72 12.37
N ALA A 163 -2.44 -20.28 13.47
CA ALA A 163 -1.72 -19.75 14.62
C ALA A 163 -0.76 -20.80 15.23
N ASN A 164 -1.21 -22.05 15.39
CA ASN A 164 -0.38 -23.14 15.92
C ASN A 164 0.77 -23.47 14.97
N ARG A 165 0.56 -23.47 13.67
CA ARG A 165 1.63 -23.68 12.68
C ARG A 165 2.69 -22.60 12.82
N ILE A 166 2.30 -21.33 12.83
CA ILE A 166 3.22 -20.20 12.99
C ILE A 166 4.00 -20.31 14.30
N LEU A 167 3.33 -20.64 15.42
CA LEU A 167 3.99 -20.85 16.71
C LEU A 167 5.03 -21.99 16.67
N GLN A 168 4.76 -23.07 15.94
CA GLN A 168 5.72 -24.16 15.76
C GLN A 168 6.93 -23.72 14.94
N GLU A 169 6.71 -22.99 13.86
CA GLU A 169 7.77 -22.46 13.00
C GLU A 169 8.64 -21.45 13.76
N VAL A 170 8.04 -20.54 14.54
CA VAL A 170 8.77 -19.59 15.40
C VAL A 170 9.66 -20.32 16.42
N ARG A 171 9.18 -21.42 17.01
CA ARG A 171 9.98 -22.22 17.96
C ARG A 171 11.17 -22.93 17.32
N GLN A 172 11.12 -23.15 16.02
CA GLN A 172 12.21 -23.77 15.24
C GLN A 172 13.22 -22.73 14.72
N LEU A 173 12.90 -21.44 14.80
CA LEU A 173 13.86 -20.40 14.47
C LEU A 173 15.00 -20.49 15.50
N GLU A 174 16.16 -20.96 15.06
CA GLU A 174 17.40 -20.81 15.80
C GLU A 174 17.73 -19.31 15.78
N LEU A 175 17.43 -18.64 16.88
CA LEU A 175 17.98 -17.31 17.14
C LEU A 175 19.47 -17.54 17.32
N GLY A 176 20.24 -17.33 16.24
CA GLY A 176 21.66 -17.64 16.21
C GLY A 176 22.37 -17.03 17.41
N ASP A 177 22.99 -17.87 18.20
CA ASP A 177 23.99 -17.47 19.17
C ASP A 177 25.19 -16.85 18.40
N ASN A 178 25.23 -15.52 18.35
CA ASN A 178 26.42 -14.76 17.98
C ASN A 178 26.87 -13.92 19.16
#